data_6a1782dd5f7844e16a5c0612faa7c58e
#
_entry.id   6a1782dd5f7844e16a5c0612faa7c58e
#
_cell.length_a   1.000
_cell.length_b   1.000
_cell.length_c   1.000
_cell.angle_alpha   90.00
_cell.angle_beta   90.00
_cell.angle_gamma   90.00
#
_symmetry.space_group_name_H-M   'P 1'
#
loop_
_entity.id
_entity.type
_entity.pdbx_description
1 polymer ?
#
loop_
_entity_poly.entity_id
_entity_poly.type
_entity_poly.pdbx_seq_one_letter_code
_entity_poly.pdbx_strand_id
1 'polypeptide(L)'
;NFDYHIIGIKRRPGQVPQDIDELHTMDDLDKLLPKADVVLSVLPDSKATRNIFNKDRFEKMKNTSILLNAGRGSAVNTEDLCEALIQGQIYGAGLDVTDPEPLQTQHKLWNVENVIITPHVAGDFHHPATLYRIVDIIAGNLQRYLEGEQLMNIVDTTTGCKL
;
A
#
# COMPACT_ATOMS: atom_id res chain seq x y z
N ASN A 1 -0.84 -6.81 -22.29
CA ASN A 1 -1.90 -5.90 -21.84
C ASN A 1 -3.01 -6.73 -21.25
N PHE A 2 -3.30 -6.47 -19.99
CA PHE A 2 -4.51 -6.94 -19.34
C PHE A 2 -5.52 -5.80 -19.51
N ASP A 3 -6.72 -6.06 -20.00
CA ASP A 3 -7.78 -5.05 -20.14
C ASP A 3 -8.38 -4.70 -18.77
N TYR A 4 -7.58 -4.05 -17.92
CA TYR A 4 -8.03 -3.55 -16.63
C TYR A 4 -8.46 -2.10 -16.74
N HIS A 5 -9.53 -1.75 -16.03
CA HIS A 5 -9.87 -0.38 -15.72
C HIS A 5 -9.16 0.00 -14.41
N ILE A 6 -8.20 0.93 -14.48
CA ILE A 6 -7.31 1.28 -13.37
C ILE A 6 -7.75 2.60 -12.75
N ILE A 7 -8.14 2.55 -11.48
CA ILE A 7 -8.51 3.70 -10.67
C ILE A 7 -7.38 4.00 -9.68
N GLY A 8 -6.71 5.12 -9.87
CA GLY A 8 -5.70 5.61 -8.94
C GLY A 8 -6.29 6.47 -7.84
N ILE A 9 -5.81 6.29 -6.60
CA ILE A 9 -6.15 7.16 -5.47
C ILE A 9 -4.88 7.75 -4.89
N LYS A 10 -4.83 9.07 -4.72
CA LYS A 10 -3.70 9.76 -4.10
C LYS A 10 -4.16 10.90 -3.19
N ARG A 11 -3.25 11.35 -2.32
CA ARG A 11 -3.53 12.39 -1.33
C ARG A 11 -3.88 13.74 -1.94
N ARG A 12 -3.19 14.14 -3.01
CA ARG A 12 -3.37 15.44 -3.67
C ARG A 12 -3.91 15.24 -5.08
N PRO A 13 -4.86 16.05 -5.54
CA PRO A 13 -5.30 16.01 -6.93
C PRO A 13 -4.14 16.31 -7.87
N GLY A 14 -4.28 15.98 -9.14
CA GLY A 14 -3.25 16.22 -10.15
C GLY A 14 -3.64 15.63 -11.50
N GLN A 15 -2.72 15.67 -12.44
CA GLN A 15 -2.95 15.06 -13.75
C GLN A 15 -3.06 13.53 -13.63
N VAL A 16 -3.94 12.94 -14.42
CA VAL A 16 -4.08 11.49 -14.55
C VAL A 16 -2.84 10.97 -15.28
N PRO A 17 -2.06 10.04 -14.70
CA PRO A 17 -0.96 9.38 -15.40
C PRO A 17 -1.46 8.60 -16.62
N GLN A 18 -0.60 8.41 -17.61
CA GLN A 18 -0.96 7.78 -18.89
C GLN A 18 -1.51 6.35 -18.74
N ASP A 19 -1.08 5.63 -17.70
CA ASP A 19 -1.44 4.23 -17.47
C ASP A 19 -2.57 4.07 -16.44
N ILE A 20 -3.31 5.13 -16.13
CA ILE A 20 -4.44 5.16 -15.18
C ILE A 20 -5.65 5.76 -15.89
N ASP A 21 -6.81 5.11 -15.79
CA ASP A 21 -8.05 5.56 -16.43
C ASP A 21 -8.75 6.67 -15.63
N GLU A 22 -8.77 6.54 -14.29
CA GLU A 22 -9.36 7.52 -13.39
C GLU A 22 -8.41 7.85 -12.24
N LEU A 23 -8.40 9.11 -11.81
CA LEU A 23 -7.63 9.56 -10.66
C LEU A 23 -8.51 10.30 -9.66
N HIS A 24 -8.53 9.80 -8.43
CA HIS A 24 -9.34 10.31 -7.33
C HIS A 24 -8.51 10.67 -6.11
N THR A 25 -9.15 11.26 -5.10
CA THR A 25 -8.56 11.50 -3.78
C THR A 25 -9.09 10.50 -2.76
N MET A 26 -8.50 10.51 -1.56
CA MET A 26 -8.91 9.61 -0.47
C MET A 26 -10.37 9.80 -0.05
N ASP A 27 -10.96 10.96 -0.30
CA ASP A 27 -12.37 11.27 0.02
C ASP A 27 -13.37 10.44 -0.80
N ASP A 28 -12.93 9.92 -1.94
CA ASP A 28 -13.75 9.08 -2.81
C ASP A 28 -13.56 7.57 -2.55
N LEU A 29 -12.65 7.17 -1.66
CA LEU A 29 -12.33 5.76 -1.40
C LEU A 29 -13.59 4.93 -1.14
N ASP A 30 -14.45 5.40 -0.26
CA ASP A 30 -15.66 4.68 0.15
C ASP A 30 -16.69 4.50 -0.98
N LYS A 31 -16.67 5.37 -2.01
CA LYS A 31 -17.51 5.26 -3.21
C LYS A 31 -16.91 4.33 -4.25
N LEU A 32 -15.59 4.12 -4.20
CA LEU A 32 -14.86 3.32 -5.18
C LEU A 32 -14.71 1.86 -4.75
N LEU A 33 -14.64 1.58 -3.45
CA LEU A 33 -14.52 0.23 -2.92
C LEU A 33 -15.58 -0.75 -3.47
N PRO A 34 -16.88 -0.37 -3.60
CA PRO A 34 -17.90 -1.26 -4.16
C PRO A 34 -17.72 -1.59 -5.66
N LYS A 35 -16.87 -0.85 -6.36
CA LYS A 35 -16.62 -1.04 -7.79
C LYS A 35 -15.38 -1.90 -8.06
N ALA A 36 -14.43 -1.94 -7.10
CA ALA A 36 -13.15 -2.57 -7.27
C ALA A 36 -13.22 -4.10 -7.17
N ASP A 37 -12.58 -4.79 -8.09
CA ASP A 37 -12.36 -6.24 -8.03
C ASP A 37 -11.03 -6.56 -7.31
N VAL A 38 -10.04 -5.68 -7.46
CA VAL A 38 -8.76 -5.75 -6.74
C VAL A 38 -8.46 -4.38 -6.13
N VAL A 39 -8.16 -4.36 -4.85
CA VAL A 39 -7.71 -3.17 -4.11
C VAL A 39 -6.25 -3.35 -3.76
N LEU A 40 -5.36 -2.57 -4.38
CA LEU A 40 -3.92 -2.58 -4.07
C LEU A 40 -3.55 -1.38 -3.21
N SER A 41 -3.05 -1.65 -2.01
CA SER A 41 -2.50 -0.67 -1.08
C SER A 41 -0.98 -0.62 -1.17
N VAL A 42 -0.45 0.57 -1.47
CA VAL A 42 0.98 0.92 -1.38
C VAL A 42 1.17 2.17 -0.52
N LEU A 43 0.32 2.34 0.48
CA LEU A 43 0.27 3.52 1.34
C LEU A 43 1.45 3.57 2.32
N PRO A 44 2.01 4.76 2.60
CA PRO A 44 2.99 4.94 3.66
C PRO A 44 2.32 4.83 5.05
N ASP A 45 3.11 4.58 6.09
CA ASP A 45 2.64 4.70 7.47
C ASP A 45 2.48 6.18 7.84
N SER A 46 1.26 6.56 8.22
CA SER A 46 0.94 7.89 8.71
C SER A 46 -0.36 7.84 9.54
N LYS A 47 -0.61 8.87 10.33
CA LYS A 47 -1.88 8.98 11.07
C LYS A 47 -3.11 8.93 10.15
N ALA A 48 -3.00 9.43 8.93
CA ALA A 48 -4.11 9.47 7.97
C ALA A 48 -4.35 8.13 7.27
N THR A 49 -3.36 7.24 7.22
CA THR A 49 -3.46 5.95 6.55
C THR A 49 -3.60 4.77 7.50
N ARG A 50 -3.40 4.98 8.81
CA ARG A 50 -3.53 3.92 9.82
C ARG A 50 -4.97 3.41 9.89
N ASN A 51 -5.12 2.07 9.82
CA ASN A 51 -6.41 1.38 9.81
C ASN A 51 -7.39 1.93 8.76
N ILE A 52 -6.85 2.40 7.63
CA ILE A 52 -7.70 2.91 6.56
C ILE A 52 -8.56 1.80 5.96
N PHE A 53 -8.06 0.55 5.95
CA PHE A 53 -8.85 -0.64 5.67
C PHE A 53 -9.25 -1.28 7.01
N ASN A 54 -10.49 -1.07 7.39
CA ASN A 54 -11.14 -1.55 8.61
C ASN A 54 -12.45 -2.24 8.26
N LYS A 55 -13.17 -2.71 9.28
CA LYS A 55 -14.44 -3.42 9.15
C LYS A 55 -15.42 -2.69 8.22
N ASP A 56 -15.67 -1.39 8.46
CA ASP A 56 -16.64 -0.60 7.70
C ASP A 56 -16.29 -0.54 6.20
N ARG A 57 -15.00 -0.60 5.87
CA ARG A 57 -14.52 -0.59 4.48
C ARG A 57 -14.51 -1.97 3.86
N PHE A 58 -14.24 -3.02 4.61
CA PHE A 58 -14.42 -4.38 4.12
C PHE A 58 -15.88 -4.67 3.78
N GLU A 59 -16.83 -4.17 4.57
CA GLU A 59 -18.28 -4.28 4.29
C GLU A 59 -18.70 -3.56 2.99
N LYS A 60 -17.93 -2.56 2.53
CA LYS A 60 -18.18 -1.85 1.27
C LYS A 60 -17.56 -2.52 0.05
N MET A 61 -16.60 -3.41 0.24
CA MET A 61 -15.94 -4.14 -0.84
C MET A 61 -16.87 -5.22 -1.40
N LYS A 62 -16.61 -5.64 -2.64
CA LYS A 62 -17.32 -6.80 -3.21
C LYS A 62 -16.88 -8.07 -2.47
N ASN A 63 -17.81 -9.01 -2.28
CA ASN A 63 -17.46 -10.32 -1.72
C ASN A 63 -16.58 -11.18 -2.67
N THR A 64 -16.43 -10.76 -3.92
CA THR A 64 -15.51 -11.33 -4.91
C THR A 64 -14.17 -10.60 -4.98
N SER A 65 -13.99 -9.50 -4.23
CA SER A 65 -12.79 -8.68 -4.34
C SER A 65 -11.61 -9.23 -3.55
N ILE A 66 -10.42 -8.83 -3.97
CA ILE A 66 -9.15 -9.18 -3.34
C ILE A 66 -8.49 -7.90 -2.81
N LEU A 67 -8.02 -7.93 -1.57
CA LEU A 67 -7.14 -6.90 -1.01
C LEU A 67 -5.68 -7.32 -1.15
N LEU A 68 -4.84 -6.45 -1.71
CA LEU A 68 -3.38 -6.60 -1.74
C LEU A 68 -2.74 -5.47 -0.94
N ASN A 69 -1.86 -5.79 0.01
CA ASN A 69 -1.11 -4.78 0.76
C ASN A 69 0.40 -5.01 0.63
N ALA A 70 1.05 -4.16 -0.16
CA ALA A 70 2.49 -4.08 -0.34
C ALA A 70 3.07 -2.73 0.13
N GLY A 71 2.29 -1.98 0.93
CA GLY A 71 2.71 -0.70 1.48
C GLY A 71 3.23 -0.81 2.91
N ARG A 72 2.35 -0.61 3.88
CA ARG A 72 2.63 -0.75 5.32
C ARG A 72 1.49 -1.50 6.00
N GLY A 73 1.83 -2.38 6.94
CA GLY A 73 0.87 -3.19 7.69
C GLY A 73 -0.17 -2.34 8.40
N SER A 74 0.26 -1.22 8.97
CA SER A 74 -0.61 -0.28 9.69
C SER A 74 -1.78 0.29 8.88
N ALA A 75 -1.76 0.18 7.53
CA ALA A 75 -2.89 0.60 6.70
C ALA A 75 -4.11 -0.34 6.83
N VAL A 76 -3.90 -1.57 7.28
CA VAL A 76 -4.95 -2.60 7.42
C VAL A 76 -5.13 -2.93 8.91
N ASN A 77 -6.35 -2.88 9.39
CA ASN A 77 -6.67 -3.48 10.68
C ASN A 77 -6.67 -5.01 10.51
N THR A 78 -5.68 -5.67 11.10
CA THR A 78 -5.41 -7.10 10.89
C THR A 78 -6.54 -7.99 11.43
N GLU A 79 -7.16 -7.62 12.58
CA GLU A 79 -8.27 -8.36 13.15
C GLU A 79 -9.53 -8.23 12.28
N ASP A 80 -9.86 -7.01 11.85
CA ASP A 80 -11.01 -6.75 10.98
C ASP A 80 -10.85 -7.49 9.63
N LEU A 81 -9.63 -7.52 9.08
CA LEU A 81 -9.34 -8.30 7.87
C LEU A 81 -9.55 -9.79 8.08
N CYS A 82 -9.06 -10.33 9.20
CA CYS A 82 -9.22 -11.73 9.55
C CYS A 82 -10.71 -12.12 9.63
N GLU A 83 -11.51 -11.29 10.29
CA GLU A 83 -12.97 -11.48 10.37
C GLU A 83 -13.63 -11.38 9.00
N ALA A 84 -13.27 -10.39 8.18
CA ALA A 84 -13.82 -10.19 6.85
C ALA A 84 -13.56 -11.40 5.93
N LEU A 85 -12.38 -12.00 6.01
CA LEU A 85 -12.02 -13.20 5.26
C LEU A 85 -12.79 -14.43 5.73
N ILE A 86 -12.87 -14.64 7.06
CA ILE A 86 -13.61 -15.79 7.65
C ILE A 86 -15.10 -15.71 7.31
N GLN A 87 -15.68 -14.51 7.29
CA GLN A 87 -17.09 -14.28 7.01
C GLN A 87 -17.40 -14.21 5.50
N GLY A 88 -16.36 -14.27 4.63
CA GLY A 88 -16.55 -14.15 3.18
C GLY A 88 -17.02 -12.77 2.71
N GLN A 89 -16.73 -11.73 3.48
CA GLN A 89 -17.02 -10.34 3.10
C GLN A 89 -16.16 -9.89 1.91
N ILE A 90 -14.93 -10.42 1.82
CA ILE A 90 -14.06 -10.32 0.65
C ILE A 90 -13.56 -11.71 0.27
N TYR A 91 -13.18 -11.89 -0.99
CA TYR A 91 -12.76 -13.20 -1.51
C TYR A 91 -11.40 -13.64 -0.96
N GLY A 92 -10.44 -12.73 -0.82
CA GLY A 92 -9.10 -13.08 -0.39
C GLY A 92 -8.21 -11.88 -0.13
N ALA A 93 -7.01 -12.15 0.40
CA ALA A 93 -6.00 -11.11 0.60
C ALA A 93 -4.58 -11.61 0.31
N GLY A 94 -3.72 -10.69 -0.17
CA GLY A 94 -2.27 -10.86 -0.28
C GLY A 94 -1.57 -9.79 0.53
N LEU A 95 -0.78 -10.19 1.52
CA LEU A 95 -0.14 -9.30 2.47
C LEU A 95 1.38 -9.49 2.42
N ASP A 96 2.11 -8.48 1.97
CA ASP A 96 3.57 -8.48 2.13
C ASP A 96 3.98 -7.84 3.47
N VAL A 97 3.05 -7.16 4.12
CA VAL A 97 3.23 -6.45 5.38
C VAL A 97 2.04 -6.66 6.31
N THR A 98 2.30 -6.73 7.62
CA THR A 98 1.27 -6.90 8.66
C THR A 98 1.45 -5.89 9.79
N ASP A 99 0.47 -5.72 10.66
CA ASP A 99 0.58 -4.97 11.92
C ASP A 99 -0.07 -5.80 13.04
N PRO A 100 0.71 -6.30 14.03
CA PRO A 100 2.16 -6.16 14.21
C PRO A 100 2.98 -6.91 13.15
N GLU A 101 4.24 -6.50 12.95
CA GLU A 101 5.20 -7.17 12.09
C GLU A 101 6.43 -7.57 12.92
N PRO A 102 6.81 -8.88 12.96
CA PRO A 102 6.11 -10.01 12.33
C PRO A 102 4.74 -10.29 12.96
N LEU A 103 3.83 -10.87 12.18
CA LEU A 103 2.54 -11.34 12.68
C LEU A 103 2.75 -12.42 13.75
N GLN A 104 2.02 -12.32 14.87
CA GLN A 104 2.14 -13.27 15.98
C GLN A 104 1.86 -14.70 15.52
N THR A 105 2.65 -15.66 16.02
CA THR A 105 2.60 -17.07 15.58
C THR A 105 1.23 -17.74 15.82
N GLN A 106 0.48 -17.28 16.83
CA GLN A 106 -0.85 -17.82 17.17
C GLN A 106 -1.98 -17.03 16.52
N HIS A 107 -1.68 -16.05 15.66
CA HIS A 107 -2.72 -15.24 15.04
C HIS A 107 -3.61 -16.09 14.13
N LYS A 108 -4.93 -15.89 14.21
CA LYS A 108 -5.94 -16.65 13.46
C LYS A 108 -5.75 -16.56 11.94
N LEU A 109 -5.19 -15.46 11.46
CA LEU A 109 -4.95 -15.22 10.03
C LEU A 109 -4.07 -16.30 9.39
N TRP A 110 -3.16 -16.95 10.14
CA TRP A 110 -2.37 -18.09 9.63
C TRP A 110 -3.20 -19.31 9.23
N ASN A 111 -4.41 -19.43 9.74
CA ASN A 111 -5.33 -20.54 9.46
C ASN A 111 -6.42 -20.18 8.45
N VAL A 112 -6.37 -18.98 7.87
CA VAL A 112 -7.33 -18.55 6.85
C VAL A 112 -6.83 -19.01 5.48
N GLU A 113 -7.63 -19.80 4.77
CA GLU A 113 -7.19 -20.46 3.52
C GLU A 113 -7.01 -19.49 2.34
N ASN A 114 -7.75 -18.38 2.34
CA ASN A 114 -7.78 -17.41 1.24
C ASN A 114 -6.91 -16.17 1.53
N VAL A 115 -5.82 -16.34 2.28
CA VAL A 115 -4.80 -15.32 2.49
C VAL A 115 -3.41 -15.85 2.11
N ILE A 116 -2.61 -14.99 1.48
CA ILE A 116 -1.19 -15.22 1.21
C ILE A 116 -0.41 -14.16 1.97
N ILE A 117 0.57 -14.58 2.78
CA ILE A 117 1.44 -13.68 3.53
C ILE A 117 2.88 -13.91 3.07
N THR A 118 3.57 -12.85 2.66
CA THR A 118 4.99 -12.85 2.33
C THR A 118 5.76 -12.00 3.35
N PRO A 119 7.06 -12.30 3.58
CA PRO A 119 7.80 -11.70 4.70
C PRO A 119 8.44 -10.36 4.36
N HIS A 120 7.66 -9.36 3.92
CA HIS A 120 8.08 -8.00 3.59
C HIS A 120 9.19 -7.96 2.54
N VAL A 121 8.97 -8.60 1.41
CA VAL A 121 9.97 -8.76 0.33
C VAL A 121 9.59 -8.09 -0.99
N ALA A 122 8.40 -7.50 -1.09
CA ALA A 122 7.91 -6.90 -2.35
C ALA A 122 8.73 -5.69 -2.81
N GLY A 123 9.43 -5.00 -1.90
CA GLY A 123 10.21 -3.80 -2.20
C GLY A 123 11.70 -3.88 -1.85
N ASP A 124 12.20 -5.03 -1.47
CA ASP A 124 13.57 -5.21 -1.00
C ASP A 124 14.62 -5.19 -2.14
N PHE A 125 15.90 -5.29 -1.75
CA PHE A 125 17.09 -5.29 -2.64
C PHE A 125 17.18 -6.50 -3.59
N HIS A 126 16.18 -7.37 -3.61
CA HIS A 126 16.13 -8.55 -4.49
C HIS A 126 16.13 -8.18 -5.99
N HIS A 127 15.70 -6.99 -6.34
CA HIS A 127 15.80 -6.51 -7.72
C HIS A 127 17.13 -5.75 -7.91
N PRO A 128 18.05 -6.22 -8.76
CA PRO A 128 19.38 -5.60 -8.93
C PRO A 128 19.35 -4.10 -9.21
N ALA A 129 18.37 -3.63 -10.00
CA ALA A 129 18.23 -2.22 -10.31
C ALA A 129 17.92 -1.34 -9.09
N THR A 130 17.36 -1.89 -8.01
CA THR A 130 17.03 -1.12 -6.79
C THR A 130 18.31 -0.63 -6.13
N LEU A 131 19.30 -1.50 -5.95
CA LEU A 131 20.58 -1.13 -5.34
C LEU A 131 21.29 -0.05 -6.14
N TYR A 132 21.37 -0.20 -7.47
CA TYR A 132 22.00 0.82 -8.33
C TYR A 132 21.33 2.17 -8.21
N ARG A 133 20.00 2.23 -8.23
CA ARG A 133 19.25 3.48 -8.07
C ARG A 133 19.50 4.15 -6.72
N ILE A 134 19.60 3.37 -5.64
CA ILE A 134 19.91 3.90 -4.31
C ILE A 134 21.32 4.48 -4.28
N VAL A 135 22.30 3.78 -4.83
CA VAL A 135 23.69 4.27 -4.92
C VAL A 135 23.77 5.55 -5.73
N ASP A 136 23.07 5.63 -6.87
CA ASP A 136 23.03 6.83 -7.71
C ASP A 136 22.42 8.04 -6.94
N ILE A 137 21.33 7.81 -6.20
CA ILE A 137 20.72 8.87 -5.38
C ILE A 137 21.66 9.34 -4.27
N ILE A 138 22.34 8.40 -3.60
CA ILE A 138 23.30 8.72 -2.53
C ILE A 138 24.48 9.51 -3.10
N ALA A 139 25.09 9.05 -4.19
CA ALA A 139 26.21 9.71 -4.83
C ALA A 139 25.84 11.11 -5.33
N GLY A 140 24.67 11.24 -5.99
CA GLY A 140 24.18 12.53 -6.43
C GLY A 140 23.89 13.50 -5.30
N ASN A 141 23.34 13.03 -4.18
CA ASN A 141 23.10 13.86 -3.01
C ASN A 141 24.40 14.25 -2.29
N LEU A 142 25.40 13.37 -2.25
CA LEU A 142 26.70 13.71 -1.69
C LEU A 142 27.36 14.83 -2.50
N GLN A 143 27.35 14.73 -3.81
CA GLN A 143 27.89 15.79 -4.69
C GLN A 143 27.16 17.12 -4.46
N ARG A 144 25.83 17.13 -4.46
CA ARG A 144 25.02 18.33 -4.17
C ARG A 144 25.32 18.93 -2.81
N TYR A 145 25.49 18.10 -1.79
CA TYR A 145 25.89 18.56 -0.46
C TYR A 145 27.24 19.28 -0.46
N LEU A 146 28.23 18.72 -1.15
CA LEU A 146 29.56 19.33 -1.26
C LEU A 146 29.55 20.65 -2.05
N GLU A 147 28.66 20.78 -3.01
CA GLU A 147 28.46 21.97 -3.85
C GLU A 147 27.52 23.01 -3.23
N GLY A 148 26.92 22.71 -2.06
CA GLY A 148 25.96 23.60 -1.39
C GLY A 148 24.59 23.67 -2.11
N GLU A 149 24.28 22.70 -2.95
CA GLU A 149 23.02 22.61 -3.66
C GLU A 149 21.92 21.92 -2.84
N GLN A 150 20.66 22.12 -3.26
CA GLN A 150 19.52 21.45 -2.66
C GLN A 150 19.56 19.94 -2.92
N LEU A 151 19.39 19.14 -1.85
CA LEU A 151 19.35 17.67 -1.97
C LEU A 151 18.12 17.19 -2.71
N MET A 152 18.24 16.05 -3.39
CA MET A 152 17.10 15.35 -3.99
C MET A 152 16.32 14.57 -2.91
N ASN A 153 15.02 14.41 -3.16
CA ASN A 153 14.15 13.57 -2.32
C ASN A 153 14.15 13.95 -0.83
N ILE A 154 14.13 15.24 -0.52
CA ILE A 154 14.00 15.73 0.84
C ILE A 154 12.65 15.26 1.40
N VAL A 155 12.68 14.70 2.60
CA VAL A 155 11.51 14.20 3.30
C VAL A 155 11.12 15.15 4.41
N ASP A 156 9.85 15.53 4.45
CA ASP A 156 9.26 16.20 5.60
C ASP A 156 9.21 15.22 6.78
N THR A 157 9.96 15.50 7.83
CA THR A 157 10.07 14.64 9.02
C THR A 157 8.75 14.54 9.81
N THR A 158 7.82 15.47 9.61
CA THR A 158 6.50 15.47 10.27
C THR A 158 5.53 14.52 9.57
N THR A 159 5.57 14.50 8.24
CA THR A 159 4.63 13.71 7.41
C THR A 159 5.24 12.42 6.88
N GLY A 160 6.57 12.26 6.93
CA GLY A 160 7.28 11.13 6.32
C GLY A 160 7.22 11.11 4.78
N CYS A 161 6.73 12.19 4.16
CA CYS A 161 6.55 12.26 2.72
C CYS A 161 7.57 13.19 2.07
N LYS A 162 7.86 12.96 0.78
CA LYS A 162 8.67 13.89 -0.03
C LYS A 162 8.02 15.28 -0.04
N LEU A 163 8.85 16.32 0.17
CA LEU A 163 8.49 17.72 0.04
C LEU A 163 8.16 18.09 -1.41
#